data_dfba0c237ac61e6f37dd20f77f88a998
#
_entry.id   dfba0c237ac61e6f37dd20f77f88a998
#
_cell.length_a   1.000
_cell.length_b   1.000
_cell.length_c   1.000
_cell.angle_alpha   90.00
_cell.angle_beta   90.00
_cell.angle_gamma   90.00
#
_symmetry.space_group_name_H-M   'P 1'
#
loop_
_entity.id
_entity.type
_entity.pdbx_description
1 polymer ?
#
loop_
_entity_poly.entity_id
_entity_poly.type
_entity_poly.pdbx_seq_one_letter_code
_entity_poly.pdbx_strand_id
1 'polypeptide(L)'
;MRTILRGVTFGGSLLLLASVPASAQRSSVATGGSPAGWLAGCWALEGNGRIVEESWMPARGGVMLGMSRTTKGDRVTEHEFVLLRAVGSILEYRVRTGDQPEVVFRATAPSASEAVFENPTHDFPKRVGYRLVSADSLEAWIDGGAEGKGPKIGYGYHRVDCAKR
;
A
#
# COMPACT_ATOMS: atom_id res chain seq x y z
N MET A 1 -30.99 -91.01 -21.49
CA MET A 1 -31.41 -89.69 -20.99
C MET A 1 -30.21 -88.87 -20.65
N ARG A 2 -29.86 -87.87 -21.51
CA ARG A 2 -28.70 -87.01 -21.36
C ARG A 2 -29.17 -85.63 -20.93
N THR A 3 -28.74 -85.20 -19.73
CA THR A 3 -29.02 -83.87 -19.21
C THR A 3 -27.91 -82.98 -19.60
N ILE A 4 -28.19 -81.90 -20.32
CA ILE A 4 -27.23 -80.87 -20.74
C ILE A 4 -27.22 -79.74 -19.71
N LEU A 5 -26.13 -79.54 -19.01
CA LEU A 5 -25.91 -78.39 -18.14
C LEU A 5 -25.45 -77.19 -19.00
N ARG A 6 -26.19 -76.08 -18.97
CA ARG A 6 -25.83 -74.79 -19.57
C ARG A 6 -25.07 -73.99 -18.52
N GLY A 7 -23.80 -73.69 -18.85
CA GLY A 7 -23.00 -72.80 -18.05
C GLY A 7 -23.39 -71.33 -18.32
N VAL A 8 -23.58 -70.56 -17.28
CA VAL A 8 -23.80 -69.11 -17.29
C VAL A 8 -22.47 -68.44 -16.99
N THR A 9 -21.93 -67.78 -17.96
CA THR A 9 -20.72 -66.93 -17.78
C THR A 9 -21.15 -65.54 -17.30
N PHE A 10 -20.78 -65.19 -16.06
CA PHE A 10 -20.88 -63.81 -15.54
C PHE A 10 -19.71 -62.99 -16.09
N GLY A 11 -20.01 -62.08 -16.98
CA GLY A 11 -19.06 -61.04 -17.39
C GLY A 11 -18.97 -59.96 -16.35
N GLY A 12 -17.92 -59.92 -15.56
CA GLY A 12 -17.65 -58.83 -14.63
C GLY A 12 -17.09 -57.61 -15.38
N SER A 13 -17.89 -56.55 -15.50
CA SER A 13 -17.43 -55.23 -15.96
C SER A 13 -16.64 -54.56 -14.83
N LEU A 14 -15.32 -54.47 -15.03
CA LEU A 14 -14.45 -53.72 -14.13
C LEU A 14 -14.59 -52.22 -14.44
N LEU A 15 -15.29 -51.50 -13.60
CA LEU A 15 -15.34 -50.02 -13.62
C LEU A 15 -14.01 -49.45 -13.08
N LEU A 16 -13.19 -48.97 -14.01
CA LEU A 16 -12.03 -48.17 -13.68
C LEU A 16 -12.49 -46.78 -13.23
N LEU A 17 -12.50 -46.56 -11.91
CA LEU A 17 -12.63 -45.22 -11.34
C LEU A 17 -11.33 -44.42 -11.62
N ALA A 18 -11.38 -43.54 -12.61
CA ALA A 18 -10.35 -42.57 -12.86
C ALA A 18 -10.38 -41.54 -11.73
N SER A 19 -9.43 -41.62 -10.79
CA SER A 19 -9.19 -40.57 -9.80
C SER A 19 -8.60 -39.33 -10.50
N VAL A 20 -9.42 -38.30 -10.65
CA VAL A 20 -8.96 -36.97 -11.08
C VAL A 20 -8.15 -36.38 -9.94
N PRO A 21 -6.87 -36.05 -10.12
CA PRO A 21 -6.13 -35.34 -9.09
C PRO A 21 -6.77 -33.96 -8.88
N ALA A 22 -7.24 -33.69 -7.69
CA ALA A 22 -7.64 -32.36 -7.28
C ALA A 22 -6.40 -31.47 -7.35
N SER A 23 -6.24 -30.72 -8.45
CA SER A 23 -5.29 -29.64 -8.52
C SER A 23 -5.67 -28.63 -7.45
N ALA A 24 -4.95 -28.70 -6.32
CA ALA A 24 -5.00 -27.66 -5.31
C ALA A 24 -4.59 -26.34 -5.97
N GLN A 25 -5.57 -25.56 -6.34
CA GLN A 25 -5.41 -24.20 -6.79
C GLN A 25 -4.81 -23.46 -5.62
N ARG A 26 -3.47 -23.40 -5.58
CA ARG A 26 -2.77 -22.46 -4.71
C ARG A 26 -3.25 -21.09 -5.17
N SER A 27 -4.21 -20.52 -4.43
CA SER A 27 -4.45 -19.10 -4.49
C SER A 27 -3.08 -18.47 -4.28
N SER A 28 -2.49 -17.93 -5.35
CA SER A 28 -1.36 -17.03 -5.23
C SER A 28 -1.89 -15.89 -4.39
N VAL A 29 -1.59 -15.93 -3.08
CA VAL A 29 -1.59 -14.73 -2.27
C VAL A 29 -0.66 -13.82 -3.05
N ALA A 30 -1.25 -12.88 -3.78
CA ALA A 30 -0.51 -11.83 -4.43
C ALA A 30 0.43 -11.34 -3.32
N THR A 31 1.73 -11.43 -3.55
CA THR A 31 2.75 -10.83 -2.71
C THR A 31 2.42 -9.35 -2.79
N GLY A 32 1.56 -8.90 -1.85
CA GLY A 32 0.85 -7.65 -1.93
C GLY A 32 1.81 -6.49 -1.75
N GLY A 33 2.43 -6.10 -2.86
CA GLY A 33 3.06 -4.81 -2.96
C GLY A 33 1.98 -3.74 -2.84
N SER A 34 2.18 -2.73 -2.02
CA SER A 34 1.33 -1.54 -2.05
C SER A 34 1.50 -0.85 -3.40
N PRO A 35 0.42 -0.32 -4.01
CA PRO A 35 0.54 0.58 -5.16
C PRO A 35 1.47 1.78 -4.92
N ALA A 36 1.66 2.16 -3.64
CA ALA A 36 2.61 3.18 -3.21
C ALA A 36 3.95 2.61 -2.70
N GLY A 37 4.31 1.38 -3.06
CA GLY A 37 5.55 0.71 -2.62
C GLY A 37 6.84 1.46 -2.96
N TRP A 38 6.80 2.34 -3.95
CA TRP A 38 7.88 3.23 -4.35
C TRP A 38 8.22 4.30 -3.29
N LEU A 39 7.33 4.57 -2.31
CA LEU A 39 7.63 5.43 -1.16
C LEU A 39 8.67 4.80 -0.21
N ALA A 40 8.85 3.48 -0.22
CA ALA A 40 9.73 2.78 0.72
C ALA A 40 11.15 3.36 0.74
N GLY A 41 11.67 3.57 1.95
CA GLY A 41 12.98 4.15 2.21
C GLY A 41 12.91 5.40 3.07
N CYS A 42 14.00 6.16 3.08
CA CYS A 42 14.13 7.37 3.87
C CYS A 42 14.34 8.58 2.96
N TRP A 43 13.68 9.66 3.30
CA TRP A 43 13.61 10.89 2.54
C TRP A 43 13.86 12.08 3.43
N ALA A 44 14.50 13.11 2.89
CA ALA A 44 14.74 14.34 3.61
C ALA A 44 14.58 15.57 2.74
N LEU A 45 14.16 16.64 3.37
CA LEU A 45 14.12 18.00 2.85
C LEU A 45 14.77 18.92 3.87
N GLU A 46 15.74 19.70 3.45
CA GLU A 46 16.41 20.69 4.28
C GLU A 46 16.20 22.08 3.69
N GLY A 47 15.87 23.03 4.53
CA GLY A 47 15.70 24.42 4.10
C GLY A 47 15.18 25.33 5.22
N ASN A 48 15.55 26.60 5.15
CA ASN A 48 15.10 27.64 6.08
C ASN A 48 15.33 27.30 7.57
N GLY A 49 16.42 26.59 7.88
CA GLY A 49 16.74 26.14 9.24
C GLY A 49 15.83 25.03 9.76
N ARG A 50 15.06 24.36 8.87
CA ARG A 50 14.22 23.18 9.19
C ARG A 50 14.75 21.97 8.43
N ILE A 51 14.58 20.80 9.03
CA ILE A 51 14.76 19.51 8.39
C ILE A 51 13.42 18.78 8.50
N VAL A 52 12.90 18.30 7.38
CA VAL A 52 11.73 17.44 7.32
C VAL A 52 12.21 16.06 6.84
N GLU A 53 11.88 15.05 7.58
CA GLU A 53 12.29 13.67 7.31
C GLU A 53 11.10 12.76 7.26
N GLU A 54 11.11 11.80 6.32
CA GLU A 54 10.13 10.71 6.26
C GLU A 54 10.85 9.36 6.19
N SER A 55 10.30 8.37 6.86
CA SER A 55 10.72 6.98 6.79
C SER A 55 9.52 6.09 6.47
N TRP A 56 9.65 5.25 5.46
CA TRP A 56 8.61 4.34 5.01
C TRP A 56 9.11 2.90 5.00
N MET A 57 8.44 2.01 5.72
CA MET A 57 8.69 0.57 5.67
C MET A 57 8.22 0.00 4.33
N PRO A 58 8.95 -0.97 3.75
CA PRO A 58 8.45 -1.71 2.59
C PRO A 58 7.09 -2.37 2.87
N ALA A 59 6.25 -2.43 1.84
CA ALA A 59 4.93 -3.05 1.96
C ALA A 59 5.03 -4.52 2.38
N ARG A 60 4.26 -4.91 3.37
CA ARG A 60 4.10 -6.30 3.79
C ARG A 60 2.66 -6.55 4.23
N GLY A 61 2.05 -7.64 3.72
CA GLY A 61 0.66 -7.97 4.04
C GLY A 61 -0.35 -6.89 3.62
N GLY A 62 -0.06 -6.13 2.55
CA GLY A 62 -0.92 -5.04 2.06
C GLY A 62 -0.83 -3.73 2.87
N VAL A 63 0.12 -3.64 3.79
CA VAL A 63 0.31 -2.48 4.69
C VAL A 63 1.71 -1.91 4.53
N MET A 64 1.82 -0.58 4.55
CA MET A 64 3.06 0.16 4.76
C MET A 64 2.90 1.04 6.01
N LEU A 65 3.96 1.16 6.79
CA LEU A 65 4.04 2.11 7.89
C LEU A 65 5.01 3.22 7.50
N GLY A 66 4.59 4.45 7.77
CA GLY A 66 5.37 5.65 7.57
C GLY A 66 5.43 6.49 8.83
N MET A 67 6.44 7.30 8.96
CA MET A 67 6.55 8.34 9.95
C MET A 67 7.30 9.54 9.40
N SER A 68 6.92 10.71 9.86
CA SER A 68 7.64 11.94 9.57
C SER A 68 7.98 12.70 10.84
N ARG A 69 9.00 13.53 10.76
CA ARG A 69 9.29 14.56 11.76
C ARG A 69 9.83 15.82 11.10
N THR A 70 9.48 16.94 11.69
CA THR A 70 10.09 18.24 11.36
C THR A 70 10.89 18.73 12.55
N THR A 71 12.14 19.09 12.31
CA THR A 71 12.99 19.72 13.34
C THR A 71 13.36 21.15 12.93
N LYS A 72 13.56 21.99 13.94
CA LYS A 72 14.17 23.33 13.80
C LYS A 72 15.25 23.47 14.86
N GLY A 73 16.52 23.48 14.42
CA GLY A 73 17.64 23.25 15.33
C GLY A 73 17.46 21.89 16.03
N ASP A 74 17.65 21.84 17.33
CA ASP A 74 17.55 20.62 18.15
C ASP A 74 16.12 20.28 18.61
N ARG A 75 15.11 20.99 18.12
CA ARG A 75 13.72 20.82 18.56
C ARG A 75 12.86 20.15 17.50
N VAL A 76 12.18 19.08 17.85
CA VAL A 76 11.07 18.55 17.06
C VAL A 76 9.91 19.52 17.14
N THR A 77 9.43 20.01 16.00
CA THR A 77 8.29 20.94 15.92
C THR A 77 7.01 20.24 15.46
N GLU A 78 7.15 19.10 14.76
CA GLU A 78 6.02 18.33 14.24
C GLU A 78 6.44 16.87 14.04
N HIS A 79 5.52 15.94 14.21
CA HIS A 79 5.72 14.53 13.86
C HIS A 79 4.40 13.88 13.48
N GLU A 80 4.49 12.86 12.63
CA GLU A 80 3.32 12.10 12.16
C GLU A 80 3.62 10.61 12.12
N PHE A 81 2.57 9.82 12.31
CA PHE A 81 2.56 8.38 12.06
C PHE A 81 1.52 8.08 11.00
N VAL A 82 1.91 7.29 10.01
CA VAL A 82 1.08 6.97 8.85
C VAL A 82 0.94 5.47 8.66
N LEU A 83 -0.27 5.04 8.39
CA LEU A 83 -0.57 3.69 7.92
C LEU A 83 -1.21 3.79 6.55
N LEU A 84 -0.51 3.25 5.53
CA LEU A 84 -1.08 3.00 4.20
C LEU A 84 -1.58 1.57 4.12
N ARG A 85 -2.83 1.37 3.71
CA ARG A 85 -3.38 0.03 3.48
C ARG A 85 -4.35 0.00 2.31
N ALA A 86 -4.35 -1.12 1.59
CA ALA A 86 -5.36 -1.37 0.57
C ALA A 86 -6.66 -1.88 1.23
N VAL A 87 -7.79 -1.29 0.82
CA VAL A 87 -9.15 -1.71 1.21
C VAL A 87 -9.96 -1.83 -0.08
N GLY A 88 -10.07 -3.06 -0.59
CA GLY A 88 -10.60 -3.29 -1.94
C GLY A 88 -9.73 -2.60 -2.99
N SER A 89 -10.33 -1.74 -3.81
CA SER A 89 -9.64 -0.94 -4.84
C SER A 89 -9.13 0.41 -4.33
N ILE A 90 -9.35 0.73 -3.06
CA ILE A 90 -8.98 2.02 -2.46
C ILE A 90 -7.70 1.84 -1.66
N LEU A 91 -6.80 2.81 -1.73
CA LEU A 91 -5.65 2.93 -0.85
C LEU A 91 -5.97 3.99 0.22
N GLU A 92 -6.00 3.59 1.49
CA GLU A 92 -6.20 4.51 2.62
C GLU A 92 -4.85 5.02 3.14
N TYR A 93 -4.76 6.32 3.32
CA TYR A 93 -3.70 7.03 4.04
C TYR A 93 -4.28 7.48 5.38
N ARG A 94 -3.90 6.79 6.44
CA ARG A 94 -4.36 7.04 7.80
C ARG A 94 -3.23 7.71 8.55
N VAL A 95 -3.43 8.96 8.95
CA VAL A 95 -2.38 9.79 9.57
C VAL A 95 -2.80 10.27 10.94
N ARG A 96 -1.85 10.26 11.86
CA ARG A 96 -1.94 10.92 13.15
C ARG A 96 -0.80 11.92 13.27
N THR A 97 -1.15 13.20 13.43
CA THR A 97 -0.21 14.31 13.63
C THR A 97 -0.16 14.66 15.11
N GLY A 98 0.99 14.46 15.74
CA GLY A 98 1.15 14.68 17.18
C GLY A 98 0.11 13.89 18.01
N ASP A 99 -0.57 14.59 18.91
CA ASP A 99 -1.62 14.04 19.78
C ASP A 99 -3.04 14.17 19.19
N GLN A 100 -3.16 14.59 17.91
CA GLN A 100 -4.45 14.76 17.26
C GLN A 100 -5.10 13.41 16.92
N PRO A 101 -6.45 13.37 16.80
CA PRO A 101 -7.14 12.20 16.30
C PRO A 101 -6.66 11.79 14.90
N GLU A 102 -6.74 10.48 14.61
CA GLU A 102 -6.43 9.95 13.30
C GLU A 102 -7.36 10.54 12.22
N VAL A 103 -6.78 10.96 11.11
CA VAL A 103 -7.48 11.41 9.91
C VAL A 103 -7.25 10.41 8.78
N VAL A 104 -8.27 10.16 7.95
CA VAL A 104 -8.19 9.21 6.84
C VAL A 104 -8.42 9.93 5.52
N PHE A 105 -7.46 9.81 4.62
CA PHE A 105 -7.56 10.23 3.22
C PHE A 105 -7.58 8.98 2.32
N ARG A 106 -8.14 9.08 1.11
CA ARG A 106 -8.32 7.93 0.21
C ARG A 106 -7.88 8.24 -1.21
N ALA A 107 -7.16 7.31 -1.81
CA ALA A 107 -6.81 7.34 -3.24
C ALA A 107 -7.52 6.20 -3.96
N THR A 108 -8.19 6.53 -5.07
CA THR A 108 -8.93 5.55 -5.88
C THR A 108 -8.16 5.07 -7.11
N ALA A 109 -7.15 5.81 -7.53
CA ALA A 109 -6.37 5.53 -8.74
C ALA A 109 -4.87 5.86 -8.54
N PRO A 110 -4.18 5.23 -7.58
CA PRO A 110 -2.74 5.40 -7.45
C PRO A 110 -2.03 4.78 -8.67
N SER A 111 -0.99 5.46 -9.14
CA SER A 111 -0.14 4.97 -10.23
C SER A 111 1.16 4.35 -9.72
N ALA A 112 2.01 3.88 -10.63
CA ALA A 112 3.34 3.36 -10.30
C ALA A 112 4.32 4.41 -9.75
N SER A 113 3.97 5.71 -9.81
CA SER A 113 4.85 6.79 -9.36
C SER A 113 4.10 7.95 -8.68
N GLU A 114 2.77 7.90 -8.60
CA GLU A 114 1.98 8.98 -7.99
C GLU A 114 0.78 8.42 -7.24
N ALA A 115 0.51 9.01 -6.08
CA ALA A 115 -0.69 8.76 -5.31
C ALA A 115 -1.21 10.07 -4.72
N VAL A 116 -2.49 10.36 -4.94
CA VAL A 116 -3.18 11.51 -4.38
C VAL A 116 -4.30 11.01 -3.48
N PHE A 117 -4.22 11.35 -2.22
CA PHE A 117 -5.16 10.94 -1.19
C PHE A 117 -6.06 12.11 -0.85
N GLU A 118 -7.37 11.91 -0.82
CA GLU A 118 -8.37 12.97 -0.62
C GLU A 118 -9.25 12.71 0.61
N ASN A 119 -9.54 13.79 1.32
CA ASN A 119 -10.59 13.86 2.32
C ASN A 119 -11.33 15.21 2.17
N PRO A 120 -12.38 15.26 1.35
CA PRO A 120 -13.10 16.51 1.06
C PRO A 120 -13.76 17.16 2.29
N THR A 121 -13.99 16.37 3.34
CA THR A 121 -14.63 16.84 4.59
C THR A 121 -13.65 17.37 5.63
N HIS A 122 -12.33 17.17 5.39
CA HIS A 122 -11.30 17.73 6.28
C HIS A 122 -11.15 19.24 6.02
N ASP A 123 -10.79 20.00 7.05
CA ASP A 123 -10.62 21.45 6.91
C ASP A 123 -9.42 21.78 6.02
N PHE A 124 -8.23 21.42 6.45
CA PHE A 124 -6.98 21.53 5.69
C PHE A 124 -5.93 20.58 6.30
N PRO A 125 -5.18 19.86 5.44
CA PRO A 125 -5.36 19.75 3.99
C PRO A 125 -6.59 18.91 3.63
N LYS A 126 -7.12 19.09 2.41
CA LYS A 126 -8.11 18.18 1.81
C LYS A 126 -7.47 17.12 0.93
N ARG A 127 -6.24 17.35 0.48
CA ARG A 127 -5.42 16.36 -0.26
C ARG A 127 -4.00 16.30 0.27
N VAL A 128 -3.48 15.08 0.26
CA VAL A 128 -2.07 14.75 0.44
C VAL A 128 -1.62 14.02 -0.81
N GLY A 129 -0.59 14.51 -1.47
CA GLY A 129 -0.07 13.91 -2.70
C GLY A 129 1.41 13.56 -2.59
N TYR A 130 1.80 12.47 -3.26
CA TYR A 130 3.18 12.05 -3.42
C TYR A 130 3.44 11.70 -4.88
N ARG A 131 4.60 12.09 -5.41
CA ARG A 131 5.07 11.72 -6.74
C ARG A 131 6.56 11.40 -6.72
N LEU A 132 6.90 10.19 -7.14
CA LEU A 132 8.27 9.78 -7.37
C LEU A 132 8.76 10.43 -8.69
N VAL A 133 9.69 11.36 -8.59
CA VAL A 133 10.27 12.06 -9.74
C VAL A 133 11.42 11.26 -10.34
N SER A 134 12.25 10.66 -9.47
CA SER A 134 13.34 9.76 -9.83
C SER A 134 13.60 8.77 -8.70
N ALA A 135 14.55 7.85 -8.86
CA ALA A 135 14.93 6.93 -7.79
C ALA A 135 15.32 7.65 -6.48
N ASP A 136 15.86 8.88 -6.58
CA ASP A 136 16.40 9.65 -5.46
C ASP A 136 15.66 10.97 -5.21
N SER A 137 14.52 11.21 -5.90
CA SER A 137 13.75 12.45 -5.76
C SER A 137 12.26 12.14 -5.63
N LEU A 138 11.67 12.71 -4.58
CA LEU A 138 10.25 12.57 -4.25
C LEU A 138 9.65 13.97 -4.06
N GLU A 139 8.55 14.25 -4.72
CA GLU A 139 7.70 15.39 -4.42
C GLU A 139 6.54 14.95 -3.55
N ALA A 140 6.27 15.69 -2.48
CA ALA A 140 5.03 15.63 -1.77
C ALA A 140 4.35 17.00 -1.74
N TRP A 141 3.04 17.00 -1.56
CA TRP A 141 2.29 18.25 -1.35
C TRP A 141 1.04 18.03 -0.54
N ILE A 142 0.57 19.10 0.06
CA ILE A 142 -0.74 19.17 0.68
C ILE A 142 -1.49 20.37 0.09
N ASP A 143 -2.80 20.27 -0.11
CA ASP A 143 -3.62 21.36 -0.63
C ASP A 143 -5.09 21.34 -0.18
N GLY A 144 -5.83 22.39 -0.58
CA GLY A 144 -7.25 22.57 -0.25
C GLY A 144 -8.24 21.77 -1.08
N GLY A 145 -7.78 20.79 -1.90
CA GLY A 145 -8.63 19.91 -2.69
C GLY A 145 -8.72 20.27 -4.18
N ALA A 146 -9.47 19.45 -4.94
CA ALA A 146 -9.56 19.52 -6.40
C ALA A 146 -10.11 20.85 -6.93
N GLU A 147 -10.87 21.58 -6.12
CA GLU A 147 -11.43 22.91 -6.51
C GLU A 147 -10.38 24.03 -6.53
N GLY A 148 -9.12 23.75 -6.19
CA GLY A 148 -8.03 24.72 -6.17
C GLY A 148 -8.18 25.84 -5.14
N LYS A 149 -9.12 25.70 -4.20
CA LYS A 149 -9.34 26.65 -3.12
C LYS A 149 -8.39 26.36 -1.97
N GLY A 150 -7.63 27.36 -1.58
CA GLY A 150 -6.69 27.28 -0.46
C GLY A 150 -5.23 27.14 -0.90
N PRO A 151 -4.30 27.19 0.06
CA PRO A 151 -2.87 27.11 -0.21
C PRO A 151 -2.49 25.70 -0.72
N LYS A 152 -1.45 25.66 -1.54
CA LYS A 152 -0.72 24.44 -1.86
C LYS A 152 0.68 24.56 -1.27
N ILE A 153 1.07 23.59 -0.44
CA ILE A 153 2.38 23.51 0.19
C ILE A 153 3.10 22.31 -0.40
N GLY A 154 4.27 22.54 -1.00
CA GLY A 154 5.08 21.50 -1.65
C GLY A 154 6.33 21.19 -0.83
N TYR A 155 6.77 19.92 -0.93
CA TYR A 155 7.94 19.36 -0.28
C TYR A 155 8.75 18.62 -1.34
N GLY A 156 9.97 19.08 -1.61
CA GLY A 156 10.92 18.42 -2.52
C GLY A 156 11.93 17.61 -1.74
N TYR A 157 11.72 16.33 -1.62
CA TYR A 157 12.59 15.43 -0.87
C TYR A 157 13.69 14.83 -1.74
N HIS A 158 14.82 14.54 -1.13
CA HIS A 158 15.84 13.65 -1.68
C HIS A 158 15.95 12.37 -0.82
N ARG A 159 16.36 11.28 -1.45
CA ARG A 159 16.57 10.00 -0.76
C ARG A 159 17.81 10.06 0.10
N VAL A 160 17.72 9.42 1.27
CA VAL A 160 18.81 9.38 2.24
C VAL A 160 19.00 7.97 2.79
N ASP A 161 20.16 7.73 3.40
CA ASP A 161 20.46 6.47 4.06
C ASP A 161 19.72 6.39 5.41
N CYS A 162 18.82 5.40 5.55
CA CYS A 162 18.06 5.22 6.77
C CYS A 162 18.92 4.90 8.01
N ALA A 163 20.13 4.34 7.83
CA ALA A 163 21.01 3.97 8.93
C ALA A 163 21.77 5.18 9.53
N LYS A 164 21.72 6.33 8.88
CA LYS A 164 22.46 7.53 9.28
C LYS A 164 21.59 8.61 9.93
N ARG A 165 20.38 8.23 10.38
CA ARG A 165 19.40 9.20 10.91
C ARG A 165 18.87 8.83 12.28
#